data_6bd88199ae61538b71d24ef25f29d75e
#
_entry.id   6bd88199ae61538b71d24ef25f29d75e
#
_cell.length_a   1.000
_cell.length_b   1.000
_cell.length_c   1.000
_cell.angle_alpha   90.00
_cell.angle_beta   90.00
_cell.angle_gamma   90.00
#
_symmetry.space_group_name_H-M   'P 1'
#
loop_
_entity.id
_entity.type
_entity.pdbx_description
1 polymer ?
#
loop_
_entity_poly.entity_id
_entity_poly.type
_entity_poly.pdbx_seq_one_letter_code
_entity_poly.pdbx_strand_id
1 'polypeptide(L)'
;MLIQLNNIFKWVQQGGRRVFLLKDINLEVEEGAFISIMGPSGSGKSTLLNVIGMLDVFDEGKYNFMDEPVHQLKEKHRPELYKQYIGFVFQAYHLIDELTVYENLEMPLLYKKHSGSERKALVADMLDRFNIVRKKNLFPTQLSGGQQQLVGVARALIGKPKLILADEPTGNLNSKQGQEIMELFKKLNEEGVTIIQVTHSEKNATYGKKVIHLLDGRMEKS
;
A
#
# COMPACT_ATOMS: atom_id res chain seq x y z
N MET A 1 12.00 13.91 4.77
CA MET A 1 12.08 12.46 4.49
C MET A 1 10.78 11.80 4.92
N LEU A 2 10.13 10.94 4.10
CA LEU A 2 8.91 10.25 4.54
C LEU A 2 9.23 8.94 5.25
N ILE A 3 10.14 8.15 4.68
CA ILE A 3 10.55 6.85 5.23
C ILE A 3 12.07 6.77 5.28
N GLN A 4 12.60 6.27 6.38
CA GLN A 4 14.00 5.93 6.53
C GLN A 4 14.14 4.59 7.25
N LEU A 5 14.61 3.58 6.52
CA LEU A 5 14.96 2.26 7.04
C LEU A 5 16.49 2.15 7.09
N ASN A 6 17.03 1.75 8.24
CA ASN A 6 18.45 1.55 8.43
C ASN A 6 18.71 0.16 9.03
N ASN A 7 19.44 -0.67 8.28
CA ASN A 7 19.85 -2.02 8.67
C ASN A 7 18.68 -2.88 9.18
N ILE A 8 17.56 -2.90 8.44
CA ILE A 8 16.40 -3.70 8.83
C ILE A 8 16.67 -5.18 8.55
N PHE A 9 16.49 -6.00 9.58
CA PHE A 9 16.47 -7.45 9.49
C PHE A 9 15.11 -7.98 9.95
N LYS A 10 14.63 -9.01 9.28
CA LYS A 10 13.47 -9.78 9.69
C LYS A 10 13.69 -11.24 9.44
N TRP A 11 13.36 -12.08 10.44
CA TRP A 11 13.45 -13.53 10.33
C TRP A 11 12.25 -14.22 10.97
N VAL A 12 12.11 -15.50 10.67
CA VAL A 12 11.17 -16.42 11.31
C VAL A 12 11.94 -17.61 11.87
N GLN A 13 11.44 -18.23 12.94
CA GLN A 13 12.00 -19.47 13.47
C GLN A 13 11.41 -20.65 12.70
N GLN A 14 12.26 -21.44 12.07
CA GLN A 14 11.86 -22.65 11.36
C GLN A 14 12.83 -23.78 11.72
N GLY A 15 12.31 -24.86 12.33
CA GLY A 15 13.13 -26.00 12.72
C GLY A 15 14.31 -25.65 13.66
N GLY A 16 14.14 -24.68 14.55
CA GLY A 16 15.17 -24.21 15.48
C GLY A 16 16.24 -23.30 14.85
N ARG A 17 16.11 -22.94 13.58
CA ARG A 17 17.02 -22.03 12.88
C ARG A 17 16.32 -20.74 12.48
N ARG A 18 17.08 -19.62 12.42
CA ARG A 18 16.57 -18.35 11.88
C ARG A 18 16.58 -18.41 10.35
N VAL A 19 15.42 -18.22 9.73
CA VAL A 19 15.28 -18.01 8.28
C VAL A 19 15.04 -16.54 8.06
N PHE A 20 15.98 -15.86 7.44
CA PHE A 20 15.89 -14.43 7.19
C PHE A 20 14.98 -14.16 5.99
N LEU A 21 13.96 -13.36 6.20
CA LEU A 21 13.06 -12.84 5.17
C LEU A 21 13.56 -11.50 4.59
N LEU A 22 14.18 -10.66 5.45
CA LEU A 22 14.85 -9.41 5.07
C LEU A 22 16.23 -9.37 5.75
N LYS A 23 17.22 -8.85 5.01
CA LYS A 23 18.62 -8.82 5.45
C LYS A 23 19.25 -7.49 5.08
N ASP A 24 19.56 -6.69 6.10
CA ASP A 24 20.30 -5.43 5.95
C ASP A 24 19.61 -4.46 4.95
N ILE A 25 18.30 -4.26 5.11
CA ILE A 25 17.55 -3.36 4.24
C ILE A 25 17.82 -1.91 4.66
N ASN A 26 18.29 -1.13 3.70
CA ASN A 26 18.52 0.31 3.83
C ASN A 26 17.72 1.02 2.73
N LEU A 27 16.74 1.85 3.10
CA LEU A 27 15.83 2.51 2.16
C LEU A 27 15.46 3.89 2.65
N GLU A 28 15.61 4.87 1.77
CA GLU A 28 15.13 6.23 1.97
C GLU A 28 14.08 6.57 0.92
N VAL A 29 12.97 7.17 1.37
CA VAL A 29 11.85 7.58 0.53
C VAL A 29 11.47 9.01 0.87
N GLU A 30 11.51 9.89 -0.10
CA GLU A 30 11.04 11.27 0.01
C GLU A 30 9.51 11.36 -0.21
N GLU A 31 8.88 12.42 0.30
CA GLU A 31 7.48 12.70 -0.02
C GLU A 31 7.33 12.93 -1.54
N GLY A 32 6.26 12.40 -2.13
CA GLY A 32 5.99 12.49 -3.57
C GLY A 32 6.84 11.55 -4.43
N ALA A 33 7.66 10.67 -3.83
CA ALA A 33 8.36 9.65 -4.59
C ALA A 33 7.40 8.56 -5.12
N PHE A 34 7.70 8.03 -6.31
CA PHE A 34 7.12 6.78 -6.80
C PHE A 34 8.23 5.74 -6.96
N ILE A 35 8.20 4.70 -6.13
CA ILE A 35 9.20 3.63 -6.10
C ILE A 35 8.56 2.31 -6.48
N SER A 36 9.24 1.56 -7.35
CA SER A 36 8.88 0.19 -7.70
C SER A 36 9.89 -0.78 -7.08
N ILE A 37 9.42 -1.80 -6.38
CA ILE A 37 10.23 -2.88 -5.83
C ILE A 37 9.97 -4.13 -6.65
N MET A 38 11.01 -4.65 -7.28
CA MET A 38 10.99 -5.83 -8.12
C MET A 38 11.78 -6.99 -7.50
N GLY A 39 11.53 -8.19 -7.98
CA GLY A 39 12.28 -9.39 -7.60
C GLY A 39 11.46 -10.66 -7.80
N PRO A 40 12.08 -11.84 -7.75
CA PRO A 40 11.38 -13.11 -7.91
C PRO A 40 10.39 -13.38 -6.76
N SER A 41 9.53 -14.38 -6.96
CA SER A 41 8.64 -14.83 -5.88
C SER A 41 9.48 -15.32 -4.69
N GLY A 42 9.05 -14.98 -3.47
CA GLY A 42 9.78 -15.35 -2.26
C GLY A 42 10.97 -14.46 -1.90
N SER A 43 11.30 -13.43 -2.69
CA SER A 43 12.45 -12.55 -2.40
C SER A 43 12.27 -11.61 -1.19
N GLY A 44 11.06 -11.56 -0.60
CA GLY A 44 10.77 -10.73 0.58
C GLY A 44 10.01 -9.43 0.29
N LYS A 45 9.53 -9.20 -0.95
CA LYS A 45 8.87 -7.96 -1.36
C LYS A 45 7.64 -7.60 -0.51
N SER A 46 6.68 -8.52 -0.39
CA SER A 46 5.47 -8.29 0.42
C SER A 46 5.82 -8.17 1.91
N THR A 47 6.85 -8.89 2.38
CA THR A 47 7.36 -8.73 3.75
C THR A 47 7.90 -7.32 3.97
N LEU A 48 8.69 -6.79 3.03
CA LEU A 48 9.22 -5.42 3.09
C LEU A 48 8.07 -4.40 3.07
N LEU A 49 7.08 -4.61 2.18
CA LEU A 49 5.91 -3.73 2.12
C LEU A 49 5.13 -3.73 3.44
N ASN A 50 4.94 -4.90 4.07
CA ASN A 50 4.26 -5.03 5.35
C ASN A 50 5.05 -4.37 6.50
N VAL A 51 6.37 -4.46 6.50
CA VAL A 51 7.24 -3.75 7.47
C VAL A 51 7.13 -2.24 7.27
N ILE A 52 7.23 -1.75 6.04
CA ILE A 52 7.05 -0.32 5.73
C ILE A 52 5.65 0.15 6.17
N GLY A 53 4.64 -0.67 5.93
CA GLY A 53 3.24 -0.40 6.28
C GLY A 53 2.90 -0.56 7.76
N MET A 54 3.87 -0.96 8.59
CA MET A 54 3.66 -1.25 10.02
C MET A 54 2.61 -2.35 10.29
N LEU A 55 2.32 -3.18 9.28
CA LEU A 55 1.45 -4.37 9.42
C LEU A 55 2.20 -5.56 10.00
N ASP A 56 3.52 -5.55 9.88
CA ASP A 56 4.41 -6.56 10.44
C ASP A 56 5.59 -5.88 11.15
N VAL A 57 6.19 -6.60 12.10
CA VAL A 57 7.32 -6.13 12.86
C VAL A 57 8.63 -6.60 12.22
N PHE A 58 9.70 -5.87 12.44
CA PHE A 58 11.07 -6.30 12.11
C PHE A 58 11.81 -6.63 13.40
N ASP A 59 12.90 -7.40 13.30
CA ASP A 59 13.62 -7.93 14.45
C ASP A 59 14.80 -7.05 14.87
N GLU A 60 15.51 -6.46 13.90
CA GLU A 60 16.65 -5.55 14.14
C GLU A 60 16.63 -4.39 13.15
N GLY A 61 17.23 -3.26 13.55
CA GLY A 61 17.37 -2.06 12.74
C GLY A 61 16.62 -0.85 13.28
N LYS A 62 16.55 0.20 12.48
CA LYS A 62 15.83 1.44 12.82
C LYS A 62 14.89 1.82 11.69
N TYR A 63 13.67 2.19 12.04
CA TYR A 63 12.67 2.69 11.10
C TYR A 63 12.12 4.02 11.60
N ASN A 64 12.29 5.08 10.80
CA ASN A 64 11.65 6.38 11.03
C ASN A 64 10.61 6.63 9.94
N PHE A 65 9.41 7.05 10.34
CA PHE A 65 8.32 7.45 9.45
C PHE A 65 7.92 8.88 9.80
N MET A 66 8.08 9.83 8.88
CA MET A 66 7.85 11.26 9.12
C MET A 66 8.59 11.76 10.39
N ASP A 67 9.86 11.38 10.52
CA ASP A 67 10.74 11.65 11.67
C ASP A 67 10.32 10.97 12.99
N GLU A 68 9.20 10.23 13.02
CA GLU A 68 8.76 9.45 14.17
C GLU A 68 9.50 8.10 14.22
N PRO A 69 10.20 7.77 15.33
CA PRO A 69 10.97 6.53 15.45
C PRO A 69 10.06 5.31 15.72
N VAL A 70 9.53 4.72 14.66
CA VAL A 70 8.59 3.57 14.72
C VAL A 70 9.13 2.39 15.53
N HIS A 71 10.45 2.17 15.50
CA HIS A 71 11.13 1.11 16.25
C HIS A 71 11.08 1.29 17.79
N GLN A 72 10.77 2.52 18.25
CA GLN A 72 10.62 2.84 19.68
C GLN A 72 9.16 2.90 20.12
N LEU A 73 8.21 2.88 19.17
CA LEU A 73 6.80 2.94 19.48
C LEU A 73 6.32 1.64 20.14
N LYS A 74 5.50 1.80 21.17
CA LYS A 74 4.73 0.69 21.71
C LYS A 74 3.79 0.14 20.63
N GLU A 75 3.59 -1.16 20.62
CA GLU A 75 2.81 -1.88 19.61
C GLU A 75 1.41 -1.27 19.35
N LYS A 76 0.74 -0.81 20.41
CA LYS A 76 -0.58 -0.15 20.35
C LYS A 76 -0.61 1.20 19.63
N HIS A 77 0.52 1.88 19.43
CA HIS A 77 0.58 3.20 18.79
C HIS A 77 0.87 3.11 17.27
N ARG A 78 1.44 1.99 16.78
CA ARG A 78 1.66 1.79 15.35
C ARG A 78 0.37 1.85 14.52
N PRO A 79 -0.78 1.26 14.98
CA PRO A 79 -2.06 1.39 14.29
C PRO A 79 -2.55 2.83 14.13
N GLU A 80 -2.22 3.74 15.04
CA GLU A 80 -2.59 5.15 14.93
C GLU A 80 -1.90 5.81 13.75
N LEU A 81 -0.60 5.50 13.52
CA LEU A 81 0.16 6.02 12.39
C LEU A 81 -0.33 5.46 11.05
N TYR A 82 -0.38 4.12 10.90
CA TYR A 82 -0.74 3.57 9.60
C TYR A 82 -2.19 3.89 9.20
N LYS A 83 -3.15 3.87 10.12
CA LYS A 83 -4.55 4.27 9.85
C LYS A 83 -4.68 5.72 9.41
N GLN A 84 -3.79 6.58 9.88
CA GLN A 84 -3.84 8.00 9.55
C GLN A 84 -3.14 8.31 8.23
N TYR A 85 -2.01 7.68 7.94
CA TYR A 85 -1.07 8.11 6.91
C TYR A 85 -0.85 7.13 5.78
N ILE A 86 -1.26 5.86 5.92
CA ILE A 86 -0.96 4.81 4.93
C ILE A 86 -2.24 4.24 4.33
N GLY A 87 -2.27 4.17 3.01
CA GLY A 87 -3.28 3.47 2.24
C GLY A 87 -2.70 2.19 1.64
N PHE A 88 -3.43 1.09 1.71
CA PHE A 88 -3.02 -0.20 1.14
C PHE A 88 -3.86 -0.57 -0.06
N VAL A 89 -3.21 -1.01 -1.13
CA VAL A 89 -3.82 -1.58 -2.33
C VAL A 89 -3.23 -2.97 -2.53
N PHE A 90 -4.08 -3.99 -2.58
CA PHE A 90 -3.70 -5.40 -2.65
C PHE A 90 -4.09 -6.03 -3.99
N GLN A 91 -3.38 -7.06 -4.39
CA GLN A 91 -3.69 -7.85 -5.59
C GLN A 91 -5.08 -8.49 -5.51
N ALA A 92 -5.49 -9.00 -4.35
CA ALA A 92 -6.78 -9.65 -4.12
C ALA A 92 -7.87 -8.66 -3.69
N TYR A 93 -7.70 -7.35 -3.96
CA TYR A 93 -8.63 -6.25 -3.66
C TYR A 93 -8.92 -6.05 -2.17
N HIS A 94 -9.08 -7.10 -1.39
CA HIS A 94 -9.41 -7.15 0.03
C HIS A 94 -10.62 -6.25 0.38
N LEU A 95 -11.63 -6.23 -0.49
CA LEU A 95 -12.92 -5.64 -0.17
C LEU A 95 -13.66 -6.57 0.78
N ILE A 96 -14.51 -6.01 1.62
CA ILE A 96 -15.38 -6.76 2.51
C ILE A 96 -16.64 -7.11 1.70
N ASP A 97 -16.84 -8.40 1.42
CA ASP A 97 -17.89 -8.88 0.51
C ASP A 97 -19.30 -8.61 1.01
N GLU A 98 -19.48 -8.55 2.34
CA GLU A 98 -20.75 -8.26 3.01
C GLU A 98 -21.09 -6.77 3.04
N LEU A 99 -20.17 -5.90 2.62
CA LEU A 99 -20.35 -4.46 2.56
C LEU A 99 -20.50 -3.98 1.12
N THR A 100 -21.39 -3.02 0.91
CA THR A 100 -21.52 -2.31 -0.37
C THR A 100 -20.25 -1.53 -0.72
N VAL A 101 -20.15 -1.06 -1.95
CA VAL A 101 -19.06 -0.13 -2.38
C VAL A 101 -19.02 1.09 -1.47
N TYR A 102 -20.18 1.68 -1.15
CA TYR A 102 -20.28 2.83 -0.26
C TYR A 102 -19.67 2.53 1.12
N GLU A 103 -20.06 1.42 1.73
CA GLU A 103 -19.60 1.02 3.07
C GLU A 103 -18.12 0.64 3.07
N ASN A 104 -17.62 -0.03 2.01
CA ASN A 104 -16.19 -0.28 1.84
C ASN A 104 -15.37 1.02 1.79
N LEU A 105 -15.88 2.07 1.13
CA LEU A 105 -15.23 3.37 1.10
C LEU A 105 -15.35 4.12 2.44
N GLU A 106 -16.45 3.97 3.17
CA GLU A 106 -16.64 4.62 4.46
C GLU A 106 -15.76 4.02 5.57
N MET A 107 -15.42 2.72 5.49
CA MET A 107 -14.70 1.99 6.53
C MET A 107 -13.45 2.72 7.08
N PRO A 108 -12.51 3.22 6.26
CA PRO A 108 -11.33 3.92 6.77
C PRO A 108 -11.67 5.21 7.54
N LEU A 109 -12.81 5.83 7.23
CA LEU A 109 -13.24 7.07 7.87
C LEU A 109 -13.85 6.85 9.26
N LEU A 110 -14.32 5.62 9.56
CA LEU A 110 -14.86 5.28 10.88
C LEU A 110 -13.79 5.35 11.99
N TYR A 111 -12.53 5.16 11.63
CA TYR A 111 -11.40 5.25 12.56
C TYR A 111 -10.81 6.67 12.66
N LYS A 112 -11.36 7.62 11.88
CA LYS A 112 -10.95 9.03 11.90
C LYS A 112 -12.02 9.86 12.58
N LYS A 113 -11.64 11.03 13.09
CA LYS A 113 -12.58 11.94 13.80
C LYS A 113 -13.48 12.73 12.84
N HIS A 114 -14.21 12.01 11.96
CA HIS A 114 -15.18 12.63 11.05
C HIS A 114 -16.61 12.44 11.56
N SER A 115 -17.40 13.49 11.47
CA SER A 115 -18.86 13.40 11.70
C SER A 115 -19.53 12.55 10.62
N GLY A 116 -20.75 12.07 10.87
CA GLY A 116 -21.49 11.30 9.85
C GLY A 116 -21.74 12.08 8.56
N SER A 117 -21.95 13.40 8.64
CA SER A 117 -22.15 14.27 7.48
C SER A 117 -20.85 14.42 6.66
N GLU A 118 -19.71 14.60 7.34
CA GLU A 118 -18.40 14.67 6.67
C GLU A 118 -18.04 13.36 5.98
N ARG A 119 -18.29 12.20 6.62
CA ARG A 119 -18.05 10.90 5.98
C ARG A 119 -18.88 10.74 4.71
N LYS A 120 -20.18 11.10 4.76
CA LYS A 120 -21.06 11.06 3.59
C LYS A 120 -20.54 11.93 2.44
N ALA A 121 -20.07 13.14 2.72
CA ALA A 121 -19.49 14.03 1.73
C ALA A 121 -18.23 13.44 1.13
N LEU A 122 -17.28 12.96 1.95
CA LEU A 122 -16.02 12.35 1.48
C LEU A 122 -16.25 11.11 0.61
N VAL A 123 -17.24 10.26 0.99
CA VAL A 123 -17.59 9.09 0.17
C VAL A 123 -18.21 9.52 -1.15
N ALA A 124 -19.10 10.52 -1.14
CA ALA A 124 -19.71 11.03 -2.38
C ALA A 124 -18.67 11.60 -3.34
N ASP A 125 -17.73 12.42 -2.83
CA ASP A 125 -16.62 12.98 -3.61
C ASP A 125 -15.74 11.87 -4.21
N MET A 126 -15.45 10.83 -3.42
CA MET A 126 -14.64 9.71 -3.89
C MET A 126 -15.35 8.87 -4.95
N LEU A 127 -16.65 8.61 -4.78
CA LEU A 127 -17.46 7.92 -5.78
C LEU A 127 -17.50 8.68 -7.10
N ASP A 128 -17.61 10.01 -7.06
CA ASP A 128 -17.60 10.88 -8.24
C ASP A 128 -16.21 10.90 -8.89
N ARG A 129 -15.16 11.17 -8.13
CA ARG A 129 -13.76 11.19 -8.59
C ARG A 129 -13.38 9.93 -9.36
N PHE A 130 -13.86 8.76 -8.93
CA PHE A 130 -13.57 7.46 -9.53
C PHE A 130 -14.64 7.01 -10.54
N ASN A 131 -15.66 7.83 -10.80
CA ASN A 131 -16.78 7.54 -11.71
C ASN A 131 -17.50 6.21 -11.37
N ILE A 132 -17.71 5.95 -10.08
CA ILE A 132 -18.37 4.76 -9.56
C ILE A 132 -19.67 5.05 -8.79
N VAL A 133 -20.23 6.24 -8.92
CA VAL A 133 -21.47 6.67 -8.24
C VAL A 133 -22.62 5.67 -8.43
N ARG A 134 -22.79 5.17 -9.69
CA ARG A 134 -23.86 4.21 -10.02
C ARG A 134 -23.67 2.84 -9.37
N LYS A 135 -22.49 2.57 -8.79
CA LYS A 135 -22.13 1.29 -8.18
C LYS A 135 -22.18 1.32 -6.66
N LYS A 136 -22.50 2.46 -6.05
CA LYS A 136 -22.41 2.68 -4.60
C LYS A 136 -23.13 1.64 -3.75
N ASN A 137 -24.24 1.11 -4.24
CA ASN A 137 -25.07 0.12 -3.54
C ASN A 137 -24.79 -1.33 -3.94
N LEU A 138 -23.83 -1.56 -4.87
CA LEU A 138 -23.43 -2.90 -5.27
C LEU A 138 -22.46 -3.49 -4.25
N PHE A 139 -22.47 -4.82 -4.15
CA PHE A 139 -21.49 -5.58 -3.38
C PHE A 139 -20.28 -5.95 -4.24
N PRO A 140 -19.10 -6.22 -3.65
CA PRO A 140 -17.89 -6.60 -4.40
C PRO A 140 -18.11 -7.74 -5.40
N THR A 141 -18.89 -8.77 -5.02
CA THR A 141 -19.21 -9.91 -5.88
C THR A 141 -19.99 -9.56 -7.15
N GLN A 142 -20.59 -8.37 -7.22
CA GLN A 142 -21.32 -7.85 -8.38
C GLN A 142 -20.46 -6.99 -9.30
N LEU A 143 -19.16 -6.84 -8.98
CA LEU A 143 -18.21 -6.01 -9.71
C LEU A 143 -17.24 -6.86 -10.51
N SER A 144 -16.78 -6.36 -11.67
CA SER A 144 -15.62 -6.94 -12.34
C SER A 144 -14.34 -6.72 -11.53
N GLY A 145 -13.30 -7.54 -11.77
CA GLY A 145 -12.01 -7.41 -11.08
C GLY A 145 -11.41 -6.00 -11.16
N GLY A 146 -11.44 -5.37 -12.35
CA GLY A 146 -10.97 -3.98 -12.49
C GLY A 146 -11.80 -2.97 -11.69
N GLN A 147 -13.12 -3.20 -11.55
CA GLN A 147 -13.98 -2.37 -10.72
C GLN A 147 -13.71 -2.57 -9.22
N GLN A 148 -13.47 -3.81 -8.81
CA GLN A 148 -13.08 -4.11 -7.43
C GLN A 148 -11.74 -3.44 -7.09
N GLN A 149 -10.76 -3.51 -7.99
CA GLN A 149 -9.47 -2.84 -7.80
C GLN A 149 -9.63 -1.33 -7.70
N LEU A 150 -10.47 -0.75 -8.56
CA LEU A 150 -10.75 0.68 -8.52
C LEU A 150 -11.37 1.11 -7.18
N VAL A 151 -12.30 0.33 -6.63
CA VAL A 151 -12.86 0.54 -5.28
C VAL A 151 -11.77 0.38 -4.22
N GLY A 152 -10.88 -0.60 -4.34
CA GLY A 152 -9.74 -0.81 -3.44
C GLY A 152 -8.79 0.38 -3.42
N VAL A 153 -8.45 0.96 -4.59
CA VAL A 153 -7.65 2.18 -4.70
C VAL A 153 -8.40 3.38 -4.10
N ALA A 154 -9.68 3.55 -4.40
CA ALA A 154 -10.50 4.62 -3.85
C ALA A 154 -10.57 4.54 -2.32
N ARG A 155 -10.74 3.33 -1.76
CA ARG A 155 -10.71 3.08 -0.31
C ARG A 155 -9.37 3.43 0.32
N ALA A 156 -8.26 3.12 -0.35
CA ALA A 156 -6.93 3.48 0.13
C ALA A 156 -6.72 5.00 0.20
N LEU A 157 -7.32 5.74 -0.74
CA LEU A 157 -7.16 7.19 -0.89
C LEU A 157 -8.10 8.03 -0.03
N ILE A 158 -9.28 7.52 0.32
CA ILE A 158 -10.33 8.33 0.96
C ILE A 158 -9.87 8.95 2.28
N GLY A 159 -8.94 8.27 2.97
CA GLY A 159 -8.31 8.76 4.18
C GLY A 159 -7.28 9.87 3.97
N LYS A 160 -7.01 10.31 2.72
CA LYS A 160 -5.94 11.25 2.35
C LYS A 160 -4.58 10.81 2.90
N PRO A 161 -4.10 9.59 2.57
CA PRO A 161 -2.84 9.08 3.08
C PRO A 161 -1.66 9.88 2.53
N LYS A 162 -0.52 9.86 3.24
CA LYS A 162 0.78 10.36 2.77
C LYS A 162 1.49 9.33 1.89
N LEU A 163 1.18 8.05 2.10
CA LEU A 163 1.81 6.92 1.45
C LEU A 163 0.77 5.91 0.97
N ILE A 164 0.89 5.49 -0.28
CA ILE A 164 0.20 4.30 -0.81
C ILE A 164 1.21 3.17 -0.93
N LEU A 165 0.87 2.03 -0.35
CA LEU A 165 1.58 0.77 -0.50
C LEU A 165 0.74 -0.16 -1.38
N ALA A 166 1.30 -0.60 -2.51
CA ALA A 166 0.60 -1.42 -3.48
C ALA A 166 1.33 -2.75 -3.70
N ASP A 167 0.70 -3.84 -3.31
CA ASP A 167 1.23 -5.20 -3.52
C ASP A 167 0.57 -5.81 -4.75
N GLU A 168 1.34 -5.94 -5.85
CA GLU A 168 0.91 -6.45 -7.15
C GLU A 168 -0.44 -5.88 -7.62
N PRO A 169 -0.61 -4.55 -7.69
CA PRO A 169 -1.92 -3.89 -7.84
C PRO A 169 -2.65 -4.22 -9.14
N THR A 170 -1.98 -4.89 -10.08
CA THR A 170 -2.52 -5.26 -11.39
C THR A 170 -2.50 -6.77 -11.66
N GLY A 171 -2.04 -7.57 -10.68
CA GLY A 171 -1.77 -9.00 -10.88
C GLY A 171 -3.00 -9.83 -11.28
N ASN A 172 -4.20 -9.42 -10.89
CA ASN A 172 -5.46 -10.10 -11.20
C ASN A 172 -6.28 -9.40 -12.31
N LEU A 173 -5.65 -8.45 -13.04
CA LEU A 173 -6.32 -7.64 -14.06
C LEU A 173 -5.85 -8.02 -15.46
N ASN A 174 -6.73 -7.86 -16.46
CA ASN A 174 -6.29 -7.91 -17.84
C ASN A 174 -5.41 -6.68 -18.18
N SER A 175 -4.68 -6.76 -19.29
CA SER A 175 -3.70 -5.74 -19.67
C SER A 175 -4.27 -4.31 -19.75
N LYS A 176 -5.50 -4.16 -20.25
CA LYS A 176 -6.17 -2.86 -20.36
C LYS A 176 -6.50 -2.27 -18.99
N GLN A 177 -7.16 -3.07 -18.14
CA GLN A 177 -7.50 -2.66 -16.78
C GLN A 177 -6.25 -2.39 -15.94
N GLY A 178 -5.20 -3.22 -16.07
CA GLY A 178 -3.92 -2.99 -15.41
C GLY A 178 -3.30 -1.67 -15.80
N GLN A 179 -3.33 -1.32 -17.09
CA GLN A 179 -2.83 -0.05 -17.56
C GLN A 179 -3.64 1.13 -16.99
N GLU A 180 -4.97 1.04 -16.95
CA GLU A 180 -5.84 2.07 -16.36
C GLU A 180 -5.50 2.33 -14.87
N ILE A 181 -5.22 1.28 -14.09
CA ILE A 181 -4.78 1.42 -12.69
C ILE A 181 -3.39 2.07 -12.60
N MET A 182 -2.45 1.68 -13.47
CA MET A 182 -1.11 2.29 -13.44
C MET A 182 -1.12 3.76 -13.85
N GLU A 183 -1.91 4.15 -14.85
CA GLU A 183 -2.10 5.57 -15.22
C GLU A 183 -2.76 6.34 -14.06
N LEU A 184 -3.70 5.73 -13.35
CA LEU A 184 -4.27 6.32 -12.15
C LEU A 184 -3.19 6.55 -11.07
N PHE A 185 -2.32 5.57 -10.82
CA PHE A 185 -1.22 5.72 -9.84
C PHE A 185 -0.26 6.84 -10.24
N LYS A 186 0.10 6.93 -11.54
CA LYS A 186 0.91 8.01 -12.05
C LYS A 186 0.28 9.38 -11.77
N LYS A 187 -1.01 9.54 -12.09
CA LYS A 187 -1.76 10.78 -11.82
C LYS A 187 -1.79 11.13 -10.33
N LEU A 188 -2.03 10.15 -9.46
CA LEU A 188 -1.99 10.34 -8.00
C LEU A 188 -0.61 10.79 -7.51
N ASN A 189 0.46 10.23 -8.08
CA ASN A 189 1.82 10.66 -7.76
C ASN A 189 2.11 12.08 -8.25
N GLU A 190 1.63 12.47 -9.43
CA GLU A 190 1.70 13.85 -9.93
C GLU A 190 0.93 14.83 -9.03
N GLU A 191 -0.13 14.38 -8.36
CA GLU A 191 -0.86 15.13 -7.32
C GLU A 191 -0.12 15.18 -5.97
N GLY A 192 1.07 14.57 -5.86
CA GLY A 192 1.94 14.60 -4.68
C GLY A 192 1.82 13.40 -3.74
N VAL A 193 1.03 12.37 -4.08
CA VAL A 193 0.94 11.15 -3.27
C VAL A 193 2.21 10.32 -3.42
N THR A 194 2.83 9.93 -2.30
CA THR A 194 3.96 8.99 -2.33
C THR A 194 3.46 7.58 -2.58
N ILE A 195 4.11 6.85 -3.49
CA ILE A 195 3.70 5.48 -3.86
C ILE A 195 4.90 4.54 -3.79
N ILE A 196 4.72 3.41 -3.12
CA ILE A 196 5.63 2.27 -3.20
C ILE A 196 4.82 1.09 -3.70
N GLN A 197 5.17 0.58 -4.88
CA GLN A 197 4.57 -0.63 -5.41
C GLN A 197 5.55 -1.79 -5.42
N VAL A 198 5.03 -2.97 -5.21
CA VAL A 198 5.70 -4.24 -5.47
C VAL A 198 5.13 -4.80 -6.76
N THR A 199 5.97 -5.22 -7.68
CA THR A 199 5.53 -5.87 -8.92
C THR A 199 6.62 -6.78 -9.51
N HIS A 200 6.19 -7.81 -10.23
CA HIS A 200 7.06 -8.64 -11.05
C HIS A 200 7.03 -8.23 -12.54
N SER A 201 6.17 -7.26 -12.90
CA SER A 201 6.04 -6.74 -14.26
C SER A 201 7.04 -5.62 -14.52
N GLU A 202 8.00 -5.83 -15.42
CA GLU A 202 8.94 -4.79 -15.86
C GLU A 202 8.20 -3.55 -16.38
N LYS A 203 7.15 -3.76 -17.20
CA LYS A 203 6.31 -2.68 -17.72
C LYS A 203 5.71 -1.82 -16.59
N ASN A 204 5.20 -2.43 -15.54
CA ASN A 204 4.59 -1.69 -14.43
C ASN A 204 5.66 -1.02 -13.55
N ALA A 205 6.83 -1.61 -13.45
CA ALA A 205 7.94 -1.03 -12.69
C ALA A 205 8.40 0.31 -13.26
N THR A 206 8.29 0.52 -14.59
CA THR A 206 8.70 1.79 -15.23
C THR A 206 7.84 3.00 -14.86
N TYR A 207 6.69 2.81 -14.21
CA TYR A 207 5.90 3.92 -13.65
C TYR A 207 6.59 4.54 -12.44
N GLY A 208 7.38 3.76 -11.69
CA GLY A 208 8.23 4.27 -10.61
C GLY A 208 9.45 5.02 -11.16
N LYS A 209 9.74 6.18 -10.57
CA LYS A 209 10.96 6.96 -10.90
C LYS A 209 12.23 6.26 -10.43
N LYS A 210 12.11 5.36 -9.45
CA LYS A 210 13.19 4.53 -8.92
C LYS A 210 12.73 3.08 -8.89
N VAL A 211 13.53 2.18 -9.46
CA VAL A 211 13.30 0.74 -9.39
C VAL A 211 14.35 0.14 -8.46
N ILE A 212 13.89 -0.67 -7.51
CA ILE A 212 14.72 -1.37 -6.53
C ILE A 212 14.56 -2.86 -6.75
N HIS A 213 15.65 -3.58 -6.87
CA HIS A 213 15.63 -5.04 -6.98
C HIS A 213 15.88 -5.67 -5.62
N LEU A 214 14.99 -6.60 -5.24
CA LEU A 214 15.09 -7.38 -4.03
C LEU A 214 15.34 -8.85 -4.37
N LEU A 215 16.45 -9.40 -3.89
CA LEU A 215 16.86 -10.78 -4.09
C LEU A 215 17.23 -11.40 -2.75
N ASP A 216 16.66 -12.56 -2.41
CA ASP A 216 16.94 -13.32 -1.17
C ASP A 216 16.93 -12.45 0.10
N GLY A 217 15.97 -11.52 0.17
CA GLY A 217 15.80 -10.61 1.29
C GLY A 217 16.79 -9.44 1.32
N ARG A 218 17.58 -9.20 0.28
CA ARG A 218 18.55 -8.09 0.17
C ARG A 218 18.18 -7.17 -0.98
N MET A 219 18.44 -5.88 -0.80
CA MET A 219 18.43 -4.93 -1.92
C MET A 219 19.70 -5.10 -2.73
N GLU A 220 19.54 -5.25 -4.05
CA GLU A 220 20.70 -5.22 -4.96
C GLU A 220 21.27 -3.79 -4.97
N LYS A 221 22.60 -3.68 -4.97
CA LYS A 221 23.27 -2.40 -5.16
C LYS A 221 23.10 -1.98 -6.62
N SER A 222 22.43 -0.84 -6.85
CA SER A 222 22.39 -0.15 -8.15
C SER A 222 23.76 0.37 -8.54
#